data_a3fd8c6bd26a4718decbced2bf3c2aec
#
_entry.id   a3fd8c6bd26a4718decbced2bf3c2aec
#
_cell.length_a   1.000
_cell.length_b   1.000
_cell.length_c   1.000
_cell.angle_alpha   90.00
_cell.angle_beta   90.00
_cell.angle_gamma   90.00
#
_symmetry.space_group_name_H-M   'P 1'
#
loop_
_entity.id
_entity.type
_entity.pdbx_description
1 polymer ?
#
loop_
_entity_poly.entity_id
_entity_poly.type
_entity_poly.pdbx_seq_one_letter_code
_entity_poly.pdbx_strand_id
1 'polypeptide(L)'
;MTARQRESVPDLYRRGLTTVEISRRYRVSPQSIYALLRRRGEYIRPRGSQRRYSADHAYFDAITDDSHAYWLGFLAADGGIVGNIVVLTLSSKDGAHVKAFATALRATHPVRRYIYPRQDFTSIRITSPQLVVALARYNIVPRKTFSLTMPALPVSLMGA
;
A
#
# COMPACT_ATOMS: atom_id res chain seq x y z
N MET A 1 -20.72 -24.12 -11.19
CA MET A 1 -20.22 -23.48 -12.43
C MET A 1 -20.50 -24.39 -13.61
N THR A 2 -21.23 -23.90 -14.63
CA THR A 2 -21.58 -24.63 -15.86
C THR A 2 -20.38 -24.79 -16.81
N ALA A 3 -20.47 -25.65 -17.84
CA ALA A 3 -19.41 -25.82 -18.86
C ALA A 3 -19.08 -24.48 -19.53
N ARG A 4 -20.11 -23.74 -19.99
CA ARG A 4 -19.97 -22.41 -20.62
C ARG A 4 -19.28 -21.38 -19.69
N GLN A 5 -19.60 -21.39 -18.41
CA GLN A 5 -18.92 -20.53 -17.43
C GLN A 5 -17.45 -20.89 -17.24
N ARG A 6 -17.10 -22.19 -17.29
CA ARG A 6 -15.71 -22.63 -17.23
C ARG A 6 -14.89 -22.18 -18.43
N GLU A 7 -15.50 -22.14 -19.61
CA GLU A 7 -14.86 -21.66 -20.84
C GLU A 7 -14.56 -20.16 -20.81
N SER A 8 -15.43 -19.36 -20.21
CA SER A 8 -15.26 -17.91 -20.13
C SER A 8 -14.25 -17.44 -19.05
N VAL A 9 -13.85 -18.29 -18.12
CA VAL A 9 -12.94 -17.94 -17.03
C VAL A 9 -11.58 -17.43 -17.54
N PRO A 10 -10.89 -18.08 -18.49
CA PRO A 10 -9.61 -17.59 -19.01
C PRO A 10 -9.73 -16.20 -19.64
N ASP A 11 -10.78 -15.94 -20.41
CA ASP A 11 -10.99 -14.64 -21.06
C ASP A 11 -11.23 -13.53 -20.05
N LEU A 12 -12.06 -13.78 -19.04
CA LEU A 12 -12.26 -12.82 -17.94
C LEU A 12 -10.95 -12.54 -17.21
N TYR A 13 -10.14 -13.56 -16.98
CA TYR A 13 -8.85 -13.42 -16.33
C TYR A 13 -7.86 -12.62 -17.20
N ARG A 14 -7.76 -12.87 -18.50
CA ARG A 14 -6.94 -12.09 -19.45
C ARG A 14 -7.39 -10.63 -19.54
N ARG A 15 -8.69 -10.36 -19.43
CA ARG A 15 -9.26 -9.00 -19.36
C ARG A 15 -8.99 -8.27 -18.05
N GLY A 16 -8.25 -8.90 -17.11
CA GLY A 16 -7.78 -8.26 -15.91
C GLY A 16 -8.54 -8.60 -14.63
N LEU A 17 -9.64 -9.36 -14.67
CA LEU A 17 -10.33 -9.77 -13.45
C LEU A 17 -9.43 -10.66 -12.59
N THR A 18 -9.54 -10.51 -11.28
CA THR A 18 -8.87 -11.37 -10.31
C THR A 18 -9.63 -12.70 -10.13
N THR A 19 -8.94 -13.72 -9.63
CA THR A 19 -9.59 -14.99 -9.26
C THR A 19 -10.72 -14.80 -8.25
N VAL A 20 -10.61 -13.80 -7.36
CA VAL A 20 -11.63 -13.46 -6.36
C VAL A 20 -12.86 -12.83 -7.02
N GLU A 21 -12.68 -11.91 -7.96
CA GLU A 21 -13.79 -11.27 -8.69
C GLU A 21 -14.56 -12.29 -9.54
N ILE A 22 -13.83 -13.16 -10.26
CA ILE A 22 -14.42 -14.24 -11.06
C ILE A 22 -15.16 -15.23 -10.15
N SER A 23 -14.59 -15.58 -8.99
CA SER A 23 -15.21 -16.51 -8.04
C SER A 23 -16.52 -15.97 -7.48
N ARG A 24 -16.58 -14.68 -7.14
CA ARG A 24 -17.82 -14.01 -6.71
C ARG A 24 -18.88 -14.03 -7.79
N ARG A 25 -18.50 -13.74 -9.05
CA ARG A 25 -19.41 -13.73 -10.21
C ARG A 25 -20.05 -15.10 -10.44
N TYR A 26 -19.30 -16.18 -10.26
CA TYR A 26 -19.78 -17.54 -10.51
C TYR A 26 -20.15 -18.32 -9.26
N ARG A 27 -20.12 -17.69 -8.07
CA ARG A 27 -20.43 -18.27 -6.77
C ARG A 27 -19.67 -19.57 -6.50
N VAL A 28 -18.35 -19.52 -6.72
CA VAL A 28 -17.42 -20.63 -6.47
C VAL A 28 -16.24 -20.13 -5.64
N SER A 29 -15.39 -21.02 -5.12
CA SER A 29 -14.21 -20.60 -4.38
C SER A 29 -13.13 -20.02 -5.31
N PRO A 30 -12.31 -19.05 -4.84
CA PRO A 30 -11.16 -18.54 -5.60
C PRO A 30 -10.16 -19.64 -5.98
N GLN A 31 -10.02 -20.67 -5.13
CA GLN A 31 -9.18 -21.84 -5.36
C GLN A 31 -9.65 -22.64 -6.57
N SER A 32 -10.99 -22.80 -6.75
CA SER A 32 -11.56 -23.45 -7.92
C SER A 32 -11.24 -22.73 -9.23
N ILE A 33 -11.28 -21.38 -9.21
CA ILE A 33 -10.89 -20.57 -10.36
C ILE A 33 -9.39 -20.70 -10.63
N TYR A 34 -8.55 -20.63 -9.59
CA TYR A 34 -7.11 -20.80 -9.70
C TYR A 34 -6.75 -22.18 -10.32
N ALA A 35 -7.35 -23.27 -9.81
CA ALA A 35 -7.13 -24.62 -10.32
C ALA A 35 -7.54 -24.76 -11.79
N LEU A 36 -8.67 -24.13 -12.19
CA LEU A 36 -9.13 -24.14 -13.57
C LEU A 36 -8.15 -23.42 -14.50
N LEU A 37 -7.71 -22.22 -14.13
CA LEU A 37 -6.74 -21.45 -14.91
C LEU A 37 -5.43 -22.23 -15.08
N ARG A 38 -4.94 -22.85 -14.01
CA ARG A 38 -3.73 -23.67 -14.06
C ARG A 38 -3.86 -24.90 -14.97
N ARG A 39 -5.00 -25.60 -14.92
CA ARG A 39 -5.30 -26.73 -15.84
C ARG A 39 -5.37 -26.31 -17.31
N ARG A 40 -5.75 -25.07 -17.58
CA ARG A 40 -5.83 -24.49 -18.93
C ARG A 40 -4.49 -23.93 -19.42
N GLY A 41 -3.42 -24.03 -18.63
CA GLY A 41 -2.10 -23.48 -18.96
C GLY A 41 -2.04 -21.94 -18.95
N GLU A 42 -3.00 -21.27 -18.30
CA GLU A 42 -3.00 -19.81 -18.24
C GLU A 42 -1.87 -19.33 -17.32
N TYR A 43 -1.19 -18.27 -17.76
CA TYR A 43 -0.20 -17.60 -16.92
C TYR A 43 -0.87 -17.03 -15.66
N ILE A 44 -0.45 -17.54 -14.50
CA ILE A 44 -0.95 -17.05 -13.23
C ILE A 44 -0.14 -15.82 -12.81
N ARG A 45 -0.80 -14.68 -12.79
CA ARG A 45 -0.18 -13.42 -12.36
C ARG A 45 0.31 -13.55 -10.91
N PRO A 46 1.56 -13.12 -10.60
CA PRO A 46 2.07 -13.12 -9.23
C PRO A 46 1.15 -12.35 -8.28
N ARG A 47 1.09 -12.75 -7.02
CA ARG A 47 0.34 -12.02 -6.00
C ARG A 47 0.83 -10.58 -5.95
N GLY A 48 -0.11 -9.62 -6.03
CA GLY A 48 0.21 -8.19 -6.03
C GLY A 48 0.56 -7.58 -7.40
N SER A 49 0.62 -8.37 -8.48
CA SER A 49 0.87 -7.85 -9.85
C SER A 49 -0.24 -6.93 -10.37
N GLN A 50 -1.46 -7.05 -9.82
CA GLN A 50 -2.53 -6.06 -10.01
C GLN A 50 -2.70 -5.31 -8.70
N ARG A 51 -1.99 -4.22 -8.55
CA ARG A 51 -2.21 -3.30 -7.45
C ARG A 51 -3.57 -2.64 -7.69
N ARG A 52 -4.51 -2.89 -6.79
CA ARG A 52 -5.84 -2.24 -6.81
C ARG A 52 -5.73 -0.73 -6.57
N TYR A 53 -4.65 -0.32 -5.96
CA TYR A 53 -4.34 1.05 -5.61
C TYR A 53 -2.94 1.41 -6.09
N SER A 54 -2.75 2.64 -6.50
CA SER A 54 -1.47 3.21 -6.90
C SER A 54 -0.96 4.18 -5.85
N ALA A 55 0.33 4.42 -5.87
CA ALA A 55 0.99 5.49 -5.13
C ALA A 55 2.29 5.85 -5.87
N ASP A 56 2.86 7.00 -5.58
CA ASP A 56 4.22 7.31 -5.98
C ASP A 56 5.18 6.49 -5.10
N HIS A 57 5.65 5.38 -5.64
CA HIS A 57 6.53 4.45 -4.94
C HIS A 57 7.97 4.96 -4.82
N ALA A 58 8.34 5.97 -5.62
CA ALA A 58 9.66 6.60 -5.63
C ALA A 58 9.72 7.86 -4.74
N TYR A 59 8.62 8.26 -4.11
CA TYR A 59 8.49 9.51 -3.36
C TYR A 59 9.64 9.77 -2.37
N PHE A 60 10.17 8.74 -1.72
CA PHE A 60 11.28 8.87 -0.78
C PHE A 60 12.63 8.37 -1.33
N ASP A 61 12.75 8.13 -2.63
CA ASP A 61 14.03 7.73 -3.24
C ASP A 61 15.06 8.86 -3.16
N ALA A 62 14.60 10.13 -3.24
CA ALA A 62 15.39 11.34 -2.99
C ALA A 62 14.55 12.38 -2.25
N ILE A 63 15.16 13.12 -1.33
CA ILE A 63 14.53 14.26 -0.64
C ILE A 63 14.95 15.51 -1.38
N THR A 64 14.07 16.03 -2.22
CA THR A 64 14.37 17.12 -3.17
C THR A 64 13.72 18.44 -2.82
N ASP A 65 12.71 18.45 -1.94
CA ASP A 65 11.97 19.62 -1.52
C ASP A 65 11.43 19.50 -0.08
N ASP A 66 10.85 20.57 0.41
CA ASP A 66 10.31 20.68 1.78
C ASP A 66 9.17 19.67 2.03
N SER A 67 8.39 19.33 1.01
CA SER A 67 7.30 18.35 1.15
C SER A 67 7.85 16.94 1.42
N HIS A 68 8.91 16.54 0.70
CA HIS A 68 9.58 15.27 0.95
C HIS A 68 10.20 15.23 2.36
N ALA A 69 10.90 16.32 2.76
CA ALA A 69 11.52 16.43 4.08
C ALA A 69 10.47 16.40 5.19
N TYR A 70 9.38 17.14 5.02
CA TYR A 70 8.26 17.18 5.96
C TYR A 70 7.65 15.78 6.19
N TRP A 71 7.28 15.09 5.11
CA TRP A 71 6.65 13.77 5.24
C TRP A 71 7.62 12.69 5.72
N LEU A 72 8.91 12.83 5.40
CA LEU A 72 9.95 11.96 5.97
C LEU A 72 10.02 12.12 7.49
N GLY A 73 10.14 13.35 7.99
CA GLY A 73 10.15 13.66 9.42
C GLY A 73 8.87 13.21 10.13
N PHE A 74 7.72 13.43 9.47
CA PHE A 74 6.42 13.01 10.00
C PHE A 74 6.31 11.49 10.13
N LEU A 75 6.76 10.74 9.12
CA LEU A 75 6.82 9.27 9.19
C LEU A 75 7.86 8.78 10.20
N ALA A 76 8.94 9.54 10.41
CA ALA A 76 9.91 9.22 11.47
C ALA A 76 9.27 9.33 12.85
N ALA A 77 8.39 10.31 13.09
CA ALA A 77 7.67 10.48 14.37
C ALA A 77 6.51 9.47 14.49
N ASP A 78 5.51 9.58 13.65
CA ASP A 78 4.19 8.96 13.82
C ASP A 78 3.91 7.81 12.84
N GLY A 79 4.72 7.63 11.81
CA GLY A 79 4.57 6.54 10.84
C GLY A 79 5.04 5.18 11.37
N GLY A 80 4.66 4.12 10.71
CA GLY A 80 5.09 2.75 11.02
C GLY A 80 5.35 1.93 9.76
N ILE A 81 6.20 0.91 9.89
CA ILE A 81 6.46 -0.09 8.85
C ILE A 81 6.09 -1.47 9.38
N VAL A 82 5.27 -2.18 8.62
CA VAL A 82 4.87 -3.57 8.91
C VAL A 82 5.11 -4.41 7.67
N GLY A 83 6.18 -5.19 7.66
CA GLY A 83 6.63 -5.90 6.45
C GLY A 83 6.86 -4.91 5.30
N ASN A 84 6.15 -5.08 4.20
CA ASN A 84 6.24 -4.20 3.01
C ASN A 84 5.16 -3.10 2.99
N ILE A 85 4.61 -2.75 4.15
CA ILE A 85 3.52 -1.78 4.27
C ILE A 85 3.99 -0.58 5.07
N VAL A 86 3.88 0.61 4.47
CA VAL A 86 3.98 1.90 5.17
C VAL A 86 2.61 2.22 5.75
N VAL A 87 2.55 2.55 7.03
CA VAL A 87 1.32 2.83 7.77
C VAL A 87 1.43 4.21 8.40
N LEU A 88 0.42 5.05 8.20
CA LEU A 88 0.23 6.27 8.97
C LEU A 88 -1.13 6.19 9.65
N THR A 89 -1.14 6.31 10.97
CA THR A 89 -2.35 6.25 11.79
C THR A 89 -2.32 7.40 12.80
N LEU A 90 -3.35 8.23 12.75
CA LEU A 90 -3.50 9.39 13.63
C LEU A 90 -4.86 9.37 14.30
N SER A 91 -5.04 10.17 15.36
CA SER A 91 -6.37 10.47 15.89
C SER A 91 -7.29 10.94 14.76
N SER A 92 -8.58 10.59 14.79
CA SER A 92 -9.50 11.02 13.75
C SER A 92 -9.70 12.54 13.69
N LYS A 93 -9.32 13.27 14.74
CA LYS A 93 -9.25 14.75 14.73
C LYS A 93 -8.24 15.23 13.68
N ASP A 94 -7.15 14.48 13.51
CA ASP A 94 -6.05 14.76 12.58
C ASP A 94 -6.20 13.98 11.25
N GLY A 95 -7.38 13.44 10.99
CA GLY A 95 -7.65 12.63 9.79
C GLY A 95 -7.42 13.38 8.48
N ALA A 96 -7.52 14.72 8.47
CA ALA A 96 -7.17 15.56 7.34
C ALA A 96 -5.67 15.41 6.97
N HIS A 97 -4.80 15.26 7.97
CA HIS A 97 -3.37 15.07 7.78
C HIS A 97 -3.04 13.73 7.11
N VAL A 98 -3.74 12.66 7.48
CA VAL A 98 -3.62 11.36 6.80
C VAL A 98 -4.04 11.45 5.32
N LYS A 99 -5.06 12.26 5.01
CA LYS A 99 -5.48 12.54 3.62
C LYS A 99 -4.42 13.36 2.86
N ALA A 100 -3.82 14.37 3.51
CA ALA A 100 -2.74 15.17 2.93
C ALA A 100 -1.53 14.30 2.60
N PHE A 101 -1.15 13.37 3.46
CA PHE A 101 -0.13 12.36 3.18
C PHE A 101 -0.47 11.50 1.94
N ALA A 102 -1.71 11.01 1.87
CA ALA A 102 -2.18 10.27 0.70
C ALA A 102 -2.05 11.09 -0.60
N THR A 103 -2.40 12.37 -0.53
CA THR A 103 -2.31 13.30 -1.67
C THR A 103 -0.85 13.53 -2.08
N ALA A 104 0.05 13.78 -1.14
CA ALA A 104 1.47 13.97 -1.40
C ALA A 104 2.08 12.77 -2.14
N LEU A 105 1.75 11.55 -1.71
CA LEU A 105 2.18 10.33 -2.38
C LEU A 105 1.34 9.97 -3.61
N ARG A 106 0.40 10.79 -4.04
CA ARG A 106 -0.56 10.47 -5.12
C ARG A 106 -1.21 9.10 -4.92
N ALA A 107 -1.46 8.75 -3.66
CA ALA A 107 -1.96 7.43 -3.30
C ALA A 107 -3.47 7.32 -3.49
N THR A 108 -3.90 6.30 -4.22
CA THR A 108 -5.33 5.96 -4.37
C THR A 108 -5.81 4.97 -3.30
N HIS A 109 -4.96 4.66 -2.33
CA HIS A 109 -5.26 3.79 -1.21
C HIS A 109 -6.36 4.41 -0.33
N PRO A 110 -7.31 3.61 0.18
CA PRO A 110 -8.37 4.14 1.02
C PRO A 110 -7.83 4.63 2.36
N VAL A 111 -8.16 5.87 2.68
CA VAL A 111 -8.03 6.40 4.04
C VAL A 111 -9.24 5.93 4.83
N ARG A 112 -9.03 5.18 5.90
CA ARG A 112 -10.10 4.56 6.70
C ARG A 112 -10.13 5.13 8.10
N ARG A 113 -11.33 5.43 8.58
CA ARG A 113 -11.59 5.74 9.98
C ARG A 113 -12.00 4.48 10.72
N TYR A 114 -11.47 4.29 11.92
CA TYR A 114 -11.77 3.17 12.81
C TYR A 114 -12.27 3.74 14.12
N ILE A 115 -13.47 3.34 14.51
CA ILE A 115 -14.13 3.80 15.74
C ILE A 115 -14.28 2.61 16.67
N TYR A 116 -13.65 2.70 17.84
CA TYR A 116 -13.74 1.75 18.92
C TYR A 116 -14.21 2.47 20.20
N PRO A 117 -14.72 1.78 21.23
CA PRO A 117 -15.29 2.43 22.42
C PRO A 117 -14.36 3.43 23.12
N ARG A 118 -13.03 3.29 22.97
CA ARG A 118 -12.03 4.16 23.60
C ARG A 118 -11.00 4.74 22.62
N GLN A 119 -11.16 4.48 21.34
CA GLN A 119 -10.20 4.88 20.32
C GLN A 119 -10.92 5.26 19.03
N ASP A 120 -10.60 6.41 18.51
CA ASP A 120 -11.07 6.88 17.20
C ASP A 120 -9.87 7.38 16.43
N PHE A 121 -9.51 6.67 15.36
CA PHE A 121 -8.33 6.97 14.56
C PHE A 121 -8.58 6.80 13.06
N THR A 122 -7.82 7.55 12.29
CA THR A 122 -7.79 7.49 10.82
C THR A 122 -6.45 6.92 10.38
N SER A 123 -6.48 6.00 9.43
CA SER A 123 -5.29 5.30 8.96
C SER A 123 -5.27 5.14 7.45
N ILE A 124 -4.06 5.21 6.87
CA ILE A 124 -3.75 4.75 5.53
C ILE A 124 -2.67 3.67 5.58
N ARG A 125 -2.76 2.69 4.69
CA ARG A 125 -1.81 1.58 4.57
C ARG A 125 -1.40 1.44 3.11
N ILE A 126 -0.14 1.69 2.81
CA ILE A 126 0.41 1.66 1.45
C ILE A 126 1.37 0.48 1.33
N THR A 127 1.01 -0.52 0.53
CA THR A 127 1.89 -1.67 0.26
C THR A 127 2.89 -1.30 -0.82
N SER A 128 4.15 -1.12 -0.43
CA SER A 128 5.24 -0.76 -1.33
C SER A 128 6.59 -1.19 -0.78
N PRO A 129 7.18 -2.27 -1.30
CA PRO A 129 8.56 -2.63 -0.96
C PRO A 129 9.56 -1.50 -1.25
N GLN A 130 9.36 -0.74 -2.35
CA GLN A 130 10.25 0.35 -2.73
C GLN A 130 10.23 1.48 -1.70
N LEU A 131 9.04 1.94 -1.26
CA LEU A 131 8.96 2.95 -0.19
C LEU A 131 9.62 2.46 1.10
N VAL A 132 9.46 1.18 1.47
CA VAL A 132 10.09 0.62 2.67
C VAL A 132 11.60 0.63 2.56
N VAL A 133 12.17 0.26 1.39
CA VAL A 133 13.61 0.31 1.13
C VAL A 133 14.12 1.75 1.16
N ALA A 134 13.40 2.68 0.54
CA ALA A 134 13.77 4.10 0.56
C ALA A 134 13.78 4.68 1.99
N LEU A 135 12.73 4.43 2.77
CA LEU A 135 12.62 4.87 4.16
C LEU A 135 13.70 4.27 5.07
N ALA A 136 14.13 3.04 4.81
CA ALA A 136 15.21 2.40 5.57
C ALA A 136 16.55 3.13 5.42
N ARG A 137 16.81 3.81 4.30
CA ARG A 137 18.01 4.66 4.09
C ARG A 137 18.04 5.84 5.06
N TYR A 138 16.89 6.25 5.57
CA TYR A 138 16.70 7.33 6.55
C TYR A 138 16.41 6.80 7.97
N ASN A 139 16.81 5.55 8.27
CA ASN A 139 16.62 4.87 9.55
C ASN A 139 15.15 4.68 9.98
N ILE A 140 14.20 4.83 9.05
CA ILE A 140 12.80 4.53 9.32
C ILE A 140 12.56 3.05 8.99
N VAL A 141 12.63 2.22 10.03
CA VAL A 141 12.57 0.75 9.95
C VAL A 141 11.44 0.19 10.82
N PRO A 142 11.04 -1.09 10.66
CA PRO A 142 10.09 -1.73 11.57
C PRO A 142 10.58 -1.63 13.03
N ARG A 143 9.64 -1.34 13.96
CA ARG A 143 9.94 -1.18 15.41
C ARG A 143 10.93 -0.05 15.72
N LYS A 144 10.96 1.02 14.92
CA LYS A 144 11.87 2.16 15.03
C LYS A 144 11.94 2.82 16.43
N THR A 145 10.91 2.69 17.26
CA THR A 145 10.84 3.28 18.61
C THR A 145 12.07 2.97 19.47
N PHE A 146 12.78 1.88 19.19
CA PHE A 146 13.98 1.48 19.92
C PHE A 146 15.29 1.86 19.24
N SER A 147 15.26 2.33 17.99
CA SER A 147 16.47 2.56 17.18
C SER A 147 16.44 3.86 16.37
N LEU A 148 15.45 4.73 16.60
CA LEU A 148 15.30 5.94 15.81
C LEU A 148 16.43 6.93 16.12
N THR A 149 17.28 7.18 15.12
CA THR A 149 18.17 8.33 15.07
C THR A 149 17.62 9.35 14.08
N MET A 150 17.91 10.64 14.32
CA MET A 150 17.45 11.70 13.42
C MET A 150 17.93 11.40 11.99
N PRO A 151 17.04 11.39 10.98
CA PRO A 151 17.46 11.19 9.60
C PRO A 151 18.45 12.30 9.16
N ALA A 152 19.56 11.92 8.55
CA ALA A 152 20.47 12.88 7.94
C ALA A 152 19.80 13.46 6.69
N LEU A 153 19.43 14.73 6.72
CA LEU A 153 18.90 15.45 5.57
C LEU A 153 20.06 16.05 4.76
N PRO A 154 19.90 16.21 3.42
CA PRO A 154 20.86 16.93 2.59
C PRO A 154 21.07 18.35 3.12
N VAL A 155 22.32 18.80 3.20
CA VAL A 155 22.71 20.12 3.75
C VAL A 155 21.98 21.27 3.04
N SER A 156 21.61 21.11 1.77
CA SER A 156 20.85 22.08 0.97
C SER A 156 19.45 22.39 1.51
N LEU A 157 18.90 21.54 2.37
CA LEU A 157 17.57 21.72 2.99
C LEU A 157 17.68 22.17 4.47
N MET A 158 18.90 22.33 5.01
CA MET A 158 19.15 22.72 6.40
C MET A 158 19.40 24.23 6.58
N GLY A 159 19.36 25.01 5.52
CA GLY A 159 19.65 26.43 5.54
C GLY A 159 18.70 27.25 4.69
N ALA A 160 17.60 27.69 5.26
CA ALA A 160 16.85 28.86 4.89
C ALA A 160 16.21 29.45 6.16
#